data_50c367d1dfa1dbb01e16bc73dba4e839
#
_entry.id   50c367d1dfa1dbb01e16bc73dba4e839
#
_cell.length_a   1.000
_cell.length_b   1.000
_cell.length_c   1.000
_cell.angle_alpha   90.00
_cell.angle_beta   90.00
_cell.angle_gamma   90.00
#
_symmetry.space_group_name_H-M   'P 1'
#
loop_
_entity.id
_entity.type
_entity.pdbx_description
1 polymer ?
#
loop_
_entity_poly.entity_id
_entity_poly.type
_entity_poly.pdbx_seq_one_letter_code
_entity_poly.pdbx_strand_id
1 'polypeptide(L)'
;MQEEMTRLRMAAAGEDGMLITGEARRDAAWFLPPGYAARPEPDSTVLTADLGGGPLALGVPMAQADLLPGEIRLTAGAAMLRLCPDGRVYLNGVEITPA
;
A
#
# COMPACT_ATOMS: atom_id res chain seq x y z
N MET A 1 -25.13 15.90 -11.92
CA MET A 1 -24.74 15.50 -11.42
C MET A 1 -23.51 15.44 -10.86
N GLN A 2 -22.94 15.31 -10.24
CA GLN A 2 -21.89 15.34 -9.71
C GLN A 2 -21.15 14.18 -9.56
N GLU A 3 -21.45 13.32 -10.07
CA GLU A 3 -20.83 12.08 -10.09
C GLU A 3 -19.41 12.12 -10.54
N GLU A 4 -19.03 13.18 -11.12
CA GLU A 4 -17.67 13.28 -11.54
C GLU A 4 -16.76 13.72 -10.44
N MET A 5 -17.23 13.87 -9.24
CA MET A 5 -16.41 14.43 -8.19
C MET A 5 -15.28 13.52 -7.76
N THR A 6 -15.46 12.21 -7.78
CA THR A 6 -14.43 11.27 -7.37
C THR A 6 -14.37 10.12 -8.34
N ARG A 7 -13.20 9.82 -8.83
CA ARG A 7 -12.99 8.68 -9.71
C ARG A 7 -11.90 7.82 -9.17
N LEU A 8 -12.20 6.53 -9.03
CA LEU A 8 -11.22 5.54 -8.62
C LEU A 8 -10.63 4.91 -9.86
N ARG A 9 -9.33 4.81 -9.91
CA ARG A 9 -8.62 4.27 -11.04
C ARG A 9 -7.45 3.43 -10.57
N MET A 10 -6.92 2.63 -11.48
CA MET A 10 -5.72 1.86 -11.23
C MET A 10 -4.60 2.45 -12.07
N ALA A 11 -3.42 2.49 -11.50
CA ALA A 11 -2.23 2.99 -12.16
C ALA A 11 -1.07 2.06 -11.81
N ALA A 12 0.02 2.16 -12.56
CA ALA A 12 1.23 1.42 -12.23
C ALA A 12 2.19 2.32 -11.47
N ALA A 13 2.94 1.73 -10.53
CA ALA A 13 3.96 2.47 -9.81
C ALA A 13 5.23 2.53 -10.65
N GLY A 14 5.86 3.69 -10.68
CA GLY A 14 7.16 3.86 -11.29
C GLY A 14 8.27 3.67 -10.28
N GLU A 15 9.50 3.67 -10.76
CA GLU A 15 10.66 3.44 -9.90
C GLU A 15 10.90 4.59 -8.94
N ASP A 16 10.48 5.78 -9.33
CA ASP A 16 10.74 7.00 -8.55
C ASP A 16 9.56 7.39 -7.68
N GLY A 17 8.56 6.52 -7.54
CA GLY A 17 7.38 6.84 -6.76
C GLY A 17 6.32 7.58 -7.52
N MET A 18 6.54 7.88 -8.80
CA MET A 18 5.52 8.49 -9.62
C MET A 18 4.55 7.43 -10.13
N LEU A 19 3.37 7.86 -10.53
CA LEU A 19 2.38 6.98 -11.12
C LEU A 19 2.50 6.98 -12.63
N ILE A 20 2.26 5.84 -13.22
CA ILE A 20 2.22 5.69 -14.67
C ILE A 20 0.78 5.40 -15.06
N THR A 21 0.17 6.33 -15.79
CA THR A 21 -1.21 6.20 -16.24
C THR A 21 -1.17 6.27 -17.76
N GLY A 22 -1.41 5.13 -18.40
CA GLY A 22 -1.21 5.05 -19.84
C GLY A 22 0.25 5.29 -20.17
N GLU A 23 0.54 6.35 -20.91
CA GLU A 23 1.90 6.68 -21.24
C GLU A 23 2.45 7.85 -20.42
N ALA A 24 1.66 8.40 -19.53
CA ALA A 24 2.06 9.58 -18.79
C ALA A 24 2.61 9.20 -17.43
N ARG A 25 3.62 9.95 -16.97
CA ARG A 25 4.13 9.84 -15.62
C ARG A 25 3.59 11.02 -14.85
N ARG A 26 3.02 10.76 -13.68
CA ARG A 26 2.35 11.77 -12.90
C ARG A 26 2.78 11.72 -11.46
N ASP A 27 3.05 12.89 -10.90
CA ASP A 27 3.19 12.99 -9.45
C ASP A 27 1.86 12.74 -8.80
N ALA A 28 1.92 12.16 -7.61
CA ALA A 28 0.71 11.91 -6.83
C ALA A 28 1.02 12.13 -5.37
N ALA A 29 0.03 12.63 -4.65
CA ALA A 29 0.11 12.64 -3.20
C ALA A 29 -0.26 11.25 -2.70
N TRP A 30 0.54 10.71 -1.80
CA TRP A 30 0.33 9.38 -1.23
C TRP A 30 -0.28 9.54 0.14
N PHE A 31 -1.34 8.78 0.38
CA PHE A 31 -2.04 8.81 1.67
C PHE A 31 -1.88 7.48 2.35
N LEU A 32 -1.33 7.50 3.55
CA LEU A 32 -1.10 6.32 4.38
C LEU A 32 -1.52 6.69 5.80
N PRO A 33 -1.76 5.68 6.65
CA PRO A 33 -2.03 6.01 8.05
C PRO A 33 -0.88 6.78 8.67
N PRO A 34 -1.13 7.56 9.72
CA PRO A 34 -0.05 8.32 10.35
C PRO A 34 1.07 7.39 10.81
N GLY A 35 2.29 7.81 10.57
CA GLY A 35 3.45 7.04 10.98
C GLY A 35 3.91 6.00 9.99
N TYR A 36 3.19 5.82 8.88
CA TYR A 36 3.59 4.87 7.84
C TYR A 36 4.22 5.61 6.69
N ALA A 37 5.24 5.02 6.10
CA ALA A 37 5.83 5.52 4.87
C ALA A 37 6.26 4.32 4.07
N ALA A 38 5.85 4.27 2.81
CA ALA A 38 6.15 3.13 1.96
C ALA A 38 6.12 3.58 0.51
N ARG A 39 6.91 2.93 -0.31
CA ARG A 39 6.91 3.12 -1.74
C ARG A 39 6.69 1.75 -2.38
N PRO A 40 5.67 1.60 -3.23
CA PRO A 40 5.45 0.30 -3.86
C PRO A 40 6.57 -0.02 -4.84
N GLU A 41 6.76 -1.31 -5.09
CA GLU A 41 7.73 -1.73 -6.08
C GLU A 41 7.29 -1.26 -7.46
N PRO A 42 8.25 -1.00 -8.36
CA PRO A 42 7.89 -0.58 -9.71
C PRO A 42 6.95 -1.59 -10.36
N ASP A 43 6.04 -1.09 -11.16
CA ASP A 43 5.04 -1.85 -11.90
C ASP A 43 3.95 -2.46 -11.04
N SER A 44 3.94 -2.23 -9.72
CA SER A 44 2.77 -2.63 -8.92
C SER A 44 1.56 -1.78 -9.30
N THR A 45 0.39 -2.37 -9.13
CA THR A 45 -0.85 -1.67 -9.37
C THR A 45 -1.20 -0.81 -8.17
N VAL A 46 -1.57 0.43 -8.42
CA VAL A 46 -1.89 1.39 -7.37
C VAL A 46 -3.31 1.88 -7.56
N LEU A 47 -4.10 1.84 -6.50
CA LEU A 47 -5.43 2.43 -6.51
C LEU A 47 -5.30 3.93 -6.31
N THR A 48 -5.94 4.70 -7.19
CA THR A 48 -5.88 6.15 -7.15
C THR A 48 -7.27 6.73 -7.13
N ALA A 49 -7.36 7.97 -6.64
CA ALA A 49 -8.57 8.76 -6.73
C ALA A 49 -8.18 10.11 -7.31
N ASP A 50 -9.08 10.68 -8.11
CA ASP A 50 -8.84 11.99 -8.71
C ASP A 50 -9.99 12.90 -8.30
N LEU A 51 -9.67 13.91 -7.53
CA LEU A 51 -10.66 14.89 -7.04
C LEU A 51 -10.61 16.19 -7.80
N GLY A 52 -9.95 16.19 -8.97
CA GLY A 52 -9.88 17.39 -9.80
C GLY A 52 -8.54 18.08 -9.76
N GLY A 53 -7.72 17.81 -8.77
CA GLY A 53 -6.41 18.45 -8.65
C GLY A 53 -5.25 17.52 -8.98
N GLY A 54 -5.53 16.36 -9.56
CA GLY A 54 -4.51 15.38 -9.88
C GLY A 54 -4.74 14.09 -9.10
N PRO A 55 -3.96 13.05 -9.37
CA PRO A 55 -4.19 11.77 -8.72
C PRO A 55 -3.72 11.76 -7.27
N LEU A 56 -4.49 11.09 -6.44
CA LEU A 56 -4.11 10.76 -5.07
C LEU A 56 -3.90 9.26 -5.02
N ALA A 57 -2.74 8.83 -4.55
CA ALA A 57 -2.44 7.40 -4.45
C ALA A 57 -2.91 6.90 -3.11
N LEU A 58 -3.72 5.84 -3.11
CA LEU A 58 -4.33 5.31 -1.90
C LEU A 58 -3.68 4.02 -1.43
N GLY A 59 -3.04 3.28 -2.31
CA GLY A 59 -2.35 2.07 -1.91
C GLY A 59 -2.34 1.02 -3.00
N VAL A 60 -1.87 -0.17 -2.64
CA VAL A 60 -1.79 -1.30 -3.57
C VAL A 60 -2.75 -2.38 -3.09
N PRO A 61 -3.19 -3.27 -4.00
CA PRO A 61 -4.05 -4.38 -3.57
C PRO A 61 -3.32 -5.27 -2.58
N MET A 62 -4.09 -5.84 -1.66
CA MET A 62 -3.58 -6.69 -0.61
C MET A 62 -4.18 -8.07 -0.75
N ALA A 63 -3.33 -9.10 -0.63
CA ALA A 63 -3.79 -10.48 -0.59
C ALA A 63 -4.04 -10.86 0.86
N GLN A 64 -5.21 -11.45 1.13
CA GLN A 64 -5.59 -11.80 2.49
C GLN A 64 -5.61 -13.31 2.74
N ALA A 65 -5.32 -14.11 1.72
CA ALA A 65 -5.64 -15.54 1.78
C ALA A 65 -4.98 -16.26 2.94
N ASP A 66 -3.79 -15.83 3.36
CA ASP A 66 -3.05 -16.51 4.40
C ASP A 66 -2.95 -15.69 5.69
N LEU A 67 -3.76 -14.63 5.81
CA LEU A 67 -3.79 -13.84 7.04
C LEU A 67 -4.83 -14.40 8.00
N LEU A 68 -4.49 -14.45 9.27
CA LEU A 68 -5.46 -14.80 10.30
C LEU A 68 -6.33 -13.59 10.61
N PRO A 69 -7.59 -13.79 11.00
CA PRO A 69 -8.39 -12.67 11.45
C PRO A 69 -7.70 -11.95 12.61
N GLY A 70 -7.57 -10.62 12.47
CA GLY A 70 -6.89 -9.82 13.46
C GLY A 70 -5.39 -9.74 13.32
N GLU A 71 -4.80 -10.41 12.35
CA GLU A 71 -3.37 -10.35 12.11
C GLU A 71 -3.01 -9.08 11.35
N ILE A 72 -1.87 -8.47 11.70
CA ILE A 72 -1.28 -7.37 10.92
C ILE A 72 0.07 -7.84 10.43
N ARG A 73 0.32 -7.62 9.14
CA ARG A 73 1.57 -8.05 8.53
C ARG A 73 2.15 -6.90 7.72
N LEU A 74 3.41 -6.58 7.97
CA LEU A 74 4.16 -5.58 7.21
C LEU A 74 5.25 -6.29 6.45
N THR A 75 5.31 -6.05 5.15
CA THR A 75 6.26 -6.76 4.29
C THR A 75 7.03 -5.76 3.45
N ALA A 76 8.33 -5.95 3.37
CA ALA A 76 9.20 -5.16 2.50
C ALA A 76 10.23 -6.11 1.89
N GLY A 77 9.97 -6.55 0.63
CA GLY A 77 10.84 -7.54 0.01
C GLY A 77 10.87 -8.82 0.82
N ALA A 78 12.05 -9.19 1.29
CA ALA A 78 12.22 -10.39 2.09
C ALA A 78 11.99 -10.17 3.57
N ALA A 79 11.77 -8.93 4.01
CA ALA A 79 11.55 -8.62 5.42
C ALA A 79 10.06 -8.68 5.72
N MET A 80 9.69 -9.31 6.82
CA MET A 80 8.30 -9.42 7.19
C MET A 80 8.14 -9.35 8.69
N LEU A 81 7.25 -8.47 9.14
CA LEU A 81 6.88 -8.36 10.54
C LEU A 81 5.43 -8.80 10.68
N ARG A 82 5.17 -9.76 11.58
CA ARG A 82 3.82 -10.24 11.84
C ARG A 82 3.42 -9.94 13.26
N LEU A 83 2.24 -9.36 13.42
CA LEU A 83 1.61 -9.15 14.72
C LEU A 83 0.39 -10.04 14.77
N CYS A 84 0.41 -11.02 15.67
CA CYS A 84 -0.65 -12.03 15.72
C CYS A 84 -1.65 -11.67 16.81
N PRO A 85 -2.93 -12.04 16.62
CA PRO A 85 -3.96 -11.68 17.61
C PRO A 85 -3.77 -12.32 18.97
N ASP A 86 -2.93 -13.37 19.08
CA ASP A 86 -2.65 -13.99 20.37
C ASP A 86 -1.53 -13.28 21.14
N GLY A 87 -1.02 -12.16 20.60
CA GLY A 87 0.02 -11.38 21.24
C GLY A 87 1.43 -11.71 20.81
N ARG A 88 1.61 -12.69 19.93
CA ARG A 88 2.94 -13.05 19.46
C ARG A 88 3.36 -12.16 18.32
N VAL A 89 4.65 -11.87 18.25
CA VAL A 89 5.25 -11.03 17.22
C VAL A 89 6.39 -11.82 16.58
N TYR A 90 6.41 -11.82 15.25
CA TYR A 90 7.43 -12.56 14.50
C TYR A 90 8.15 -11.61 13.56
N LEU A 91 9.47 -11.75 13.50
CA LEU A 91 10.29 -11.06 12.51
C LEU A 91 10.94 -12.12 11.63
N ASN A 92 10.58 -12.11 10.34
CA ASN A 92 11.07 -13.10 9.36
C ASN A 92 10.88 -14.53 9.86
N GLY A 93 9.71 -14.79 10.47
CA GLY A 93 9.37 -16.14 10.93
C GLY A 93 9.93 -16.52 12.28
N VAL A 94 10.70 -15.65 12.91
CA VAL A 94 11.28 -15.92 14.22
C VAL A 94 10.51 -15.12 15.27
N GLU A 95 10.03 -15.82 16.29
CA GLU A 95 9.25 -15.16 17.33
C GLU A 95 10.15 -14.23 18.14
N ILE A 96 9.66 -12.99 18.36
CA ILE A 96 10.36 -12.02 19.21
C ILE A 96 9.69 -12.07 20.56
N THR A 97 10.48 -12.43 21.58
CA THR A 97 9.95 -12.47 22.93
C THR A 97 10.64 -11.41 23.76
N PRO A 98 9.91 -10.78 24.70
CA PRO A 98 10.55 -9.83 25.58
C PRO A 98 11.58 -10.52 26.48
N ALA A 99 12.63 -9.80 26.79
CA ALA A 99 13.69 -10.34 27.65
C ALA A 99 13.19 -10.46 29.08
#